data_3476b41748969641943b93e2a0883b54
#
_entry.id   3476b41748969641943b93e2a0883b54
#
_cell.length_a   1.000
_cell.length_b   1.000
_cell.length_c   1.000
_cell.angle_alpha   90.00
_cell.angle_beta   90.00
_cell.angle_gamma   90.00
#
_symmetry.space_group_name_H-M   'P 1'
#
loop_
_entity.id
_entity.type
_entity.pdbx_description
1 polymer ?
#
loop_
_entity_poly.entity_id
_entity_poly.type
_entity_poly.pdbx_seq_one_letter_code
_entity_poly.pdbx_strand_id
1 'polypeptide(L)'
;MTYRDKTVIITGGTHGIGEGCVRAFISAGARTVFCARHPEEGEALASELNTNGPGEAEFVKCDISDVEAVHELIDATVARHGRLDCLVNNAGWHPPHKPIDDFSLSEFRDLLELNLVSVFAACKYSLPYLRQTQGNIINLSSLVATLGQLHAVTYVATKGAITAFTRALAIDEAKHGVRVNSISPGNIYTPLWQSAIDAAPHPEQCRVDGEAAQLLGRMGTIEEVGRLCLFIAAEATFTTGVDHLISGGAELGYGRKVRTPPAC
;
A
#
# COMPACT_ATOMS: atom_id res chain seq x y z
N MET A 1 -20.14 0.44 1.76
CA MET A 1 -19.42 0.66 0.48
C MET A 1 -19.61 -0.56 -0.40
N THR A 2 -19.88 -0.38 -1.68
CA THR A 2 -19.96 -1.46 -2.68
C THR A 2 -19.01 -1.14 -3.83
N TYR A 3 -18.37 -2.18 -4.39
CA TYR A 3 -17.47 -2.06 -5.54
C TYR A 3 -17.77 -3.16 -6.58
N ARG A 4 -19.04 -3.60 -6.63
CA ARG A 4 -19.51 -4.65 -7.55
C ARG A 4 -19.23 -4.31 -9.01
N ASP A 5 -18.89 -5.33 -9.80
CA ASP A 5 -18.60 -5.22 -11.23
C ASP A 5 -17.41 -4.31 -11.58
N LYS A 6 -16.63 -3.91 -10.58
CA LYS A 6 -15.39 -3.16 -10.70
C LYS A 6 -14.20 -4.08 -10.61
N THR A 7 -13.19 -3.81 -11.43
CA THR A 7 -11.93 -4.58 -11.45
C THR A 7 -10.82 -3.77 -10.78
N VAL A 8 -10.10 -4.41 -9.87
CA VAL A 8 -9.02 -3.82 -9.09
C VAL A 8 -7.76 -4.66 -9.25
N ILE A 9 -6.61 -4.00 -9.46
CA ILE A 9 -5.30 -4.63 -9.34
C ILE A 9 -4.65 -4.15 -8.03
N ILE A 10 -4.10 -5.09 -7.23
CA ILE A 10 -3.40 -4.80 -5.98
C ILE A 10 -2.02 -5.47 -6.01
N THR A 11 -0.95 -4.68 -6.00
CA THR A 11 0.41 -5.23 -5.93
C THR A 11 0.79 -5.57 -4.49
N GLY A 12 1.50 -6.69 -4.29
CA GLY A 12 1.89 -7.15 -2.95
C GLY A 12 0.68 -7.54 -2.08
N GLY A 13 -0.30 -8.22 -2.67
CA GLY A 13 -1.60 -8.49 -2.04
C GLY A 13 -1.66 -9.70 -1.10
N THR A 14 -0.58 -10.46 -0.91
CA THR A 14 -0.61 -11.71 -0.13
C THR A 14 -0.47 -11.53 1.38
N HIS A 15 0.07 -10.40 1.84
CA HIS A 15 0.36 -10.16 3.25
C HIS A 15 0.13 -8.71 3.66
N GLY A 16 -0.03 -8.51 4.97
CA GLY A 16 -0.03 -7.20 5.59
C GLY A 16 -1.05 -6.25 4.98
N ILE A 17 -0.66 -5.01 4.70
CA ILE A 17 -1.57 -3.97 4.19
C ILE A 17 -2.21 -4.40 2.86
N GLY A 18 -1.45 -5.04 1.96
CA GLY A 18 -1.97 -5.52 0.69
C GLY A 18 -3.09 -6.55 0.86
N GLU A 19 -2.91 -7.52 1.75
CA GLU A 19 -3.96 -8.48 2.11
C GLU A 19 -5.20 -7.77 2.68
N GLY A 20 -5.01 -6.79 3.58
CA GLY A 20 -6.11 -5.98 4.10
C GLY A 20 -6.89 -5.26 2.99
N CYS A 21 -6.20 -4.76 1.97
CA CYS A 21 -6.83 -4.18 0.78
C CYS A 21 -7.60 -5.24 -0.02
N VAL A 22 -6.99 -6.39 -0.32
CA VAL A 22 -7.65 -7.49 -1.06
C VAL A 22 -8.95 -7.89 -0.36
N ARG A 23 -8.89 -8.16 0.94
CA ARG A 23 -10.08 -8.55 1.75
C ARG A 23 -11.16 -7.47 1.72
N ALA A 24 -10.80 -6.19 1.80
CA ALA A 24 -11.76 -5.09 1.77
C ALA A 24 -12.48 -4.99 0.41
N PHE A 25 -11.75 -5.09 -0.71
CA PHE A 25 -12.35 -5.04 -2.05
C PHE A 25 -13.21 -6.26 -2.35
N ILE A 26 -12.78 -7.47 -1.97
CA ILE A 26 -13.58 -8.70 -2.12
C ILE A 26 -14.89 -8.59 -1.31
N SER A 27 -14.82 -8.11 -0.07
CA SER A 27 -16.02 -7.90 0.77
C SER A 27 -16.99 -6.87 0.17
N ALA A 28 -16.50 -5.95 -0.67
CA ALA A 28 -17.30 -4.99 -1.40
C ALA A 28 -17.86 -5.52 -2.74
N GLY A 29 -17.54 -6.76 -3.10
CA GLY A 29 -18.03 -7.42 -4.33
C GLY A 29 -17.18 -7.12 -5.58
N ALA A 30 -15.94 -6.66 -5.43
CA ALA A 30 -15.03 -6.39 -6.54
C ALA A 30 -14.47 -7.67 -7.18
N ARG A 31 -14.05 -7.57 -8.44
CA ARG A 31 -13.11 -8.49 -9.06
C ARG A 31 -11.71 -7.98 -8.73
N THR A 32 -11.00 -8.72 -7.89
CA THR A 32 -9.71 -8.28 -7.35
C THR A 32 -8.61 -9.21 -7.82
N VAL A 33 -7.77 -8.69 -8.72
CA VAL A 33 -6.53 -9.35 -9.14
C VAL A 33 -5.41 -8.83 -8.23
N PHE A 34 -4.70 -9.73 -7.58
CA PHE A 34 -3.57 -9.35 -6.73
C PHE A 34 -2.35 -10.19 -7.04
N CYS A 35 -1.17 -9.59 -6.87
CA CYS A 35 0.07 -10.26 -7.22
C CYS A 35 1.10 -10.24 -6.10
N ALA A 36 1.97 -11.23 -6.15
CA ALA A 36 3.18 -11.35 -5.33
C ALA A 36 4.14 -12.36 -5.98
N ARG A 37 5.33 -12.50 -5.40
CA ARG A 37 6.38 -13.40 -5.92
C ARG A 37 6.16 -14.87 -5.58
N HIS A 38 5.51 -15.17 -4.46
CA HIS A 38 5.31 -16.51 -3.91
C HIS A 38 3.89 -16.98 -4.19
N PRO A 39 3.71 -18.02 -5.04
CA PRO A 39 2.37 -18.42 -5.48
C PRO A 39 1.56 -19.13 -4.40
N GLU A 40 2.19 -19.93 -3.55
CA GLU A 40 1.50 -20.80 -2.57
C GLU A 40 0.57 -20.01 -1.65
N GLU A 41 1.04 -18.89 -1.10
CA GLU A 41 0.27 -18.03 -0.20
C GLU A 41 -0.82 -17.26 -0.95
N GLY A 42 -0.52 -16.82 -2.17
CA GLY A 42 -1.48 -16.09 -3.00
C GLY A 42 -2.64 -16.97 -3.46
N GLU A 43 -2.37 -18.18 -3.91
CA GLU A 43 -3.39 -19.17 -4.31
C GLU A 43 -4.26 -19.58 -3.12
N ALA A 44 -3.65 -19.81 -1.95
CA ALA A 44 -4.37 -20.13 -0.73
C ALA A 44 -5.33 -18.99 -0.31
N LEU A 45 -4.84 -17.73 -0.34
CA LEU A 45 -5.67 -16.56 -0.03
C LEU A 45 -6.81 -16.39 -1.05
N ALA A 46 -6.54 -16.54 -2.34
CA ALA A 46 -7.58 -16.48 -3.38
C ALA A 46 -8.65 -17.54 -3.18
N SER A 47 -8.25 -18.78 -2.88
CA SER A 47 -9.18 -19.87 -2.61
C SER A 47 -10.06 -19.62 -1.39
N GLU A 48 -9.47 -19.12 -0.29
CA GLU A 48 -10.20 -18.75 0.92
C GLU A 48 -11.25 -17.67 0.63
N LEU A 49 -10.85 -16.61 -0.07
CA LEU A 49 -11.71 -15.45 -0.33
C LEU A 49 -12.84 -15.78 -1.32
N ASN A 50 -12.59 -16.60 -2.31
CA ASN A 50 -13.61 -17.07 -3.26
C ASN A 50 -14.67 -17.97 -2.61
N THR A 51 -14.33 -18.63 -1.49
CA THR A 51 -15.29 -19.45 -0.75
C THR A 51 -16.22 -18.59 0.11
N ASN A 52 -15.73 -17.47 0.65
CA ASN A 52 -16.38 -16.71 1.72
C ASN A 52 -16.83 -15.30 1.32
N GLY A 53 -16.38 -14.78 0.18
CA GLY A 53 -16.61 -13.39 -0.22
C GLY A 53 -17.67 -13.24 -1.32
N PRO A 54 -18.32 -12.07 -1.41
CA PRO A 54 -19.23 -11.75 -2.52
C PRO A 54 -18.50 -11.33 -3.81
N GLY A 55 -17.20 -11.03 -3.73
CA GLY A 55 -16.34 -10.66 -4.87
C GLY A 55 -15.58 -11.84 -5.43
N GLU A 56 -14.73 -11.60 -6.41
CA GLU A 56 -13.87 -12.57 -7.08
C GLU A 56 -12.40 -12.24 -6.82
N ALA A 57 -11.65 -13.19 -6.25
CA ALA A 57 -10.22 -13.08 -5.98
C ALA A 57 -9.42 -13.88 -7.01
N GLU A 58 -8.45 -13.22 -7.66
CA GLU A 58 -7.52 -13.86 -8.58
C GLU A 58 -6.08 -13.53 -8.16
N PHE A 59 -5.29 -14.56 -7.93
CA PHE A 59 -3.86 -14.39 -7.69
C PHE A 59 -3.06 -14.57 -8.99
N VAL A 60 -2.11 -13.69 -9.21
CA VAL A 60 -1.15 -13.79 -10.33
C VAL A 60 0.27 -13.67 -9.78
N LYS A 61 1.13 -14.65 -10.09
CA LYS A 61 2.55 -14.54 -9.74
C LYS A 61 3.19 -13.44 -10.58
N CYS A 62 3.71 -12.40 -9.92
CA CYS A 62 4.41 -11.31 -10.58
C CYS A 62 5.46 -10.72 -9.64
N ASP A 63 6.68 -10.53 -10.14
CA ASP A 63 7.67 -9.69 -9.50
C ASP A 63 7.51 -8.27 -10.04
N ILE A 64 7.14 -7.32 -9.19
CA ILE A 64 6.91 -5.94 -9.59
C ILE A 64 8.20 -5.19 -9.99
N SER A 65 9.38 -5.73 -9.71
CA SER A 65 10.64 -5.18 -10.21
C SER A 65 10.89 -5.52 -11.68
N ASP A 66 10.17 -6.49 -12.22
CA ASP A 66 10.13 -6.80 -13.65
C ASP A 66 9.01 -6.00 -14.33
N VAL A 67 9.41 -4.97 -15.06
CA VAL A 67 8.50 -4.03 -15.73
C VAL A 67 7.63 -4.72 -16.77
N GLU A 68 8.15 -5.70 -17.50
CA GLU A 68 7.39 -6.46 -18.49
C GLU A 68 6.35 -7.36 -17.82
N ALA A 69 6.71 -8.03 -16.72
CA ALA A 69 5.76 -8.81 -15.93
C ALA A 69 4.60 -7.95 -15.38
N VAL A 70 4.88 -6.70 -14.99
CA VAL A 70 3.85 -5.74 -14.58
C VAL A 70 2.93 -5.37 -15.74
N HIS A 71 3.49 -5.15 -16.93
CA HIS A 71 2.70 -4.87 -18.14
C HIS A 71 1.79 -6.05 -18.50
N GLU A 72 2.34 -7.26 -18.54
CA GLU A 72 1.58 -8.49 -18.81
C GLU A 72 0.45 -8.72 -17.79
N LEU A 73 0.70 -8.49 -16.51
CA LEU A 73 -0.33 -8.57 -15.45
C LEU A 73 -1.51 -7.66 -15.74
N ILE A 74 -1.25 -6.40 -16.15
CA ILE A 74 -2.29 -5.42 -16.41
C ILE A 74 -3.08 -5.81 -17.65
N ASP A 75 -2.40 -6.15 -18.74
CA ASP A 75 -3.04 -6.53 -20.00
C ASP A 75 -3.87 -7.80 -19.87
N ALA A 76 -3.35 -8.83 -19.18
CA ALA A 76 -4.09 -10.06 -18.89
C ALA A 76 -5.33 -9.79 -18.04
N THR A 77 -5.22 -8.92 -17.02
CA THR A 77 -6.36 -8.52 -16.19
C THR A 77 -7.46 -7.87 -17.05
N VAL A 78 -7.08 -6.92 -17.91
CA VAL A 78 -8.07 -6.24 -18.76
C VAL A 78 -8.63 -7.17 -19.83
N ALA A 79 -7.81 -8.02 -20.44
CA ALA A 79 -8.29 -9.02 -21.40
C ALA A 79 -9.32 -9.96 -20.78
N ARG A 80 -9.13 -10.37 -19.51
CA ARG A 80 -10.03 -11.27 -18.80
C ARG A 80 -11.33 -10.59 -18.32
N HIS A 81 -11.21 -9.41 -17.72
CA HIS A 81 -12.34 -8.75 -17.04
C HIS A 81 -12.96 -7.61 -17.84
N GLY A 82 -12.37 -7.21 -18.98
CA GLY A 82 -12.87 -6.18 -19.89
C GLY A 82 -12.71 -4.76 -19.39
N ARG A 83 -12.15 -4.54 -18.18
CA ARG A 83 -12.01 -3.22 -17.56
C ARG A 83 -10.99 -3.19 -16.44
N LEU A 84 -10.49 -2.00 -16.12
CA LEU A 84 -9.75 -1.71 -14.89
C LEU A 84 -10.31 -0.43 -14.27
N ASP A 85 -10.70 -0.48 -12.99
CA ASP A 85 -11.30 0.65 -12.25
C ASP A 85 -10.40 1.20 -11.16
N CYS A 86 -9.53 0.38 -10.61
CA CYS A 86 -8.60 0.81 -9.55
C CYS A 86 -7.26 0.08 -9.67
N LEU A 87 -6.18 0.83 -9.46
CA LEU A 87 -4.85 0.29 -9.23
C LEU A 87 -4.40 0.65 -7.81
N VAL A 88 -4.05 -0.34 -7.00
CA VAL A 88 -3.46 -0.15 -5.68
C VAL A 88 -1.99 -0.57 -5.73
N ASN A 89 -1.10 0.41 -5.74
CA ASN A 89 0.34 0.21 -5.65
C ASN A 89 0.74 0.07 -4.18
N ASN A 90 0.73 -1.15 -3.67
CA ASN A 90 1.06 -1.45 -2.27
C ASN A 90 2.41 -2.11 -2.11
N ALA A 91 2.85 -2.92 -3.07
CA ALA A 91 4.13 -3.63 -2.96
C ALA A 91 5.30 -2.67 -2.72
N GLY A 92 6.20 -3.08 -1.86
CA GLY A 92 7.38 -2.31 -1.49
C GLY A 92 8.17 -3.00 -0.37
N TRP A 93 9.34 -2.47 -0.10
CA TRP A 93 10.25 -2.99 0.91
C TRP A 93 10.79 -1.87 1.80
N HIS A 94 10.89 -2.14 3.09
CA HIS A 94 11.60 -1.33 4.07
C HIS A 94 12.87 -2.07 4.51
N PRO A 95 14.06 -1.61 4.10
CA PRO A 95 15.30 -2.26 4.49
C PRO A 95 15.56 -2.11 6.00
N PRO A 96 16.42 -2.94 6.57
CA PRO A 96 16.88 -2.75 7.95
C PRO A 96 17.47 -1.34 8.17
N HIS A 97 17.25 -0.80 9.36
CA HIS A 97 17.75 0.52 9.73
C HIS A 97 19.28 0.52 9.82
N LYS A 98 19.93 1.46 9.13
CA LYS A 98 21.37 1.70 9.23
C LYS A 98 21.73 3.14 8.85
N PRO A 99 22.87 3.67 9.35
CA PRO A 99 23.34 5.01 8.94
C PRO A 99 23.57 5.11 7.43
N ILE A 100 23.54 6.33 6.90
CA ILE A 100 23.77 6.57 5.47
C ILE A 100 25.13 6.03 4.99
N ASP A 101 26.15 6.09 5.82
CA ASP A 101 27.51 5.64 5.51
C ASP A 101 27.57 4.12 5.23
N ASP A 102 26.63 3.36 5.77
CA ASP A 102 26.56 1.90 5.63
C ASP A 102 25.71 1.45 4.46
N PHE A 103 25.02 2.38 3.76
CA PHE A 103 24.28 2.08 2.54
C PHE A 103 25.18 2.16 1.32
N SER A 104 25.23 1.12 0.51
CA SER A 104 25.83 1.18 -0.82
C SER A 104 24.88 1.91 -1.80
N LEU A 105 25.45 2.49 -2.86
CA LEU A 105 24.66 3.08 -3.96
C LEU A 105 23.83 2.03 -4.70
N SER A 106 24.28 0.75 -4.73
CA SER A 106 23.51 -0.34 -5.33
C SER A 106 22.25 -0.61 -4.54
N GLU A 107 22.35 -0.80 -3.22
CA GLU A 107 21.19 -1.00 -2.35
C GLU A 107 20.14 0.12 -2.50
N PHE A 108 20.61 1.36 -2.63
CA PHE A 108 19.67 2.48 -2.83
C PHE A 108 19.01 2.44 -4.22
N ARG A 109 19.74 2.09 -5.28
CA ARG A 109 19.16 1.93 -6.63
C ARG A 109 18.15 0.79 -6.66
N ASP A 110 18.49 -0.36 -6.09
CA ASP A 110 17.60 -1.52 -6.04
C ASP A 110 16.30 -1.19 -5.27
N LEU A 111 16.42 -0.41 -4.22
CA LEU A 111 15.24 0.06 -3.47
C LEU A 111 14.39 1.07 -4.28
N LEU A 112 15.02 1.94 -5.07
CA LEU A 112 14.32 2.85 -5.98
C LEU A 112 13.59 2.08 -7.08
N GLU A 113 14.23 1.06 -7.67
CA GLU A 113 13.59 0.19 -8.66
C GLU A 113 12.34 -0.47 -8.07
N LEU A 114 12.47 -1.06 -6.88
CA LEU A 114 11.37 -1.77 -6.23
C LEU A 114 10.25 -0.84 -5.75
N ASN A 115 10.58 0.27 -5.06
CA ASN A 115 9.59 1.09 -4.38
C ASN A 115 9.02 2.24 -5.23
N LEU A 116 9.70 2.65 -6.31
CA LEU A 116 9.32 3.82 -7.09
C LEU A 116 9.15 3.51 -8.58
N VAL A 117 10.14 2.88 -9.22
CA VAL A 117 10.08 2.60 -10.67
C VAL A 117 8.97 1.62 -10.97
N SER A 118 8.76 0.60 -10.14
CA SER A 118 7.64 -0.34 -10.26
C SER A 118 6.28 0.36 -10.19
N VAL A 119 6.13 1.34 -9.29
CA VAL A 119 4.90 2.15 -9.16
C VAL A 119 4.67 3.00 -10.41
N PHE A 120 5.74 3.63 -10.91
CA PHE A 120 5.67 4.37 -12.17
C PHE A 120 5.24 3.46 -13.33
N ALA A 121 5.83 2.29 -13.47
CA ALA A 121 5.50 1.33 -14.53
C ALA A 121 4.03 0.87 -14.43
N ALA A 122 3.59 0.46 -13.24
CA ALA A 122 2.21 0.05 -13.01
C ALA A 122 1.21 1.17 -13.33
N CYS A 123 1.48 2.41 -12.93
CA CYS A 123 0.67 3.55 -13.29
C CYS A 123 0.64 3.76 -14.82
N LYS A 124 1.82 3.79 -15.46
CA LYS A 124 1.96 4.01 -16.90
C LYS A 124 1.13 3.02 -17.72
N TYR A 125 1.22 1.74 -17.43
CA TYR A 125 0.51 0.71 -18.18
C TYR A 125 -0.98 0.61 -17.82
N SER A 126 -1.38 0.98 -16.62
CA SER A 126 -2.79 0.99 -16.20
C SER A 126 -3.59 2.20 -16.72
N LEU A 127 -2.95 3.35 -16.93
CA LEU A 127 -3.62 4.60 -17.28
C LEU A 127 -4.48 4.54 -18.55
N PRO A 128 -4.08 3.88 -19.66
CA PRO A 128 -4.95 3.76 -20.85
C PRO A 128 -6.32 3.14 -20.53
N TYR A 129 -6.37 2.20 -19.60
CA TYR A 129 -7.57 1.51 -19.17
C TYR A 129 -8.34 2.29 -18.10
N LEU A 130 -7.64 2.87 -17.14
CA LEU A 130 -8.23 3.71 -16.09
C LEU A 130 -8.89 4.98 -16.65
N ARG A 131 -8.37 5.54 -17.74
CA ARG A 131 -9.01 6.68 -18.45
C ARG A 131 -10.36 6.32 -19.05
N GLN A 132 -10.54 5.07 -19.53
CA GLN A 132 -11.81 4.61 -20.10
C GLN A 132 -12.89 4.45 -19.01
N THR A 133 -12.50 4.08 -17.81
CA THR A 133 -13.42 3.86 -16.67
C THR A 133 -13.57 5.08 -15.77
N GLN A 134 -12.77 6.15 -16.01
CA GLN A 134 -12.59 7.27 -15.08
C GLN A 134 -12.24 6.76 -13.68
N GLY A 135 -11.34 5.79 -13.65
CA GLY A 135 -10.95 5.03 -12.47
C GLY A 135 -10.07 5.79 -11.49
N ASN A 136 -9.35 5.06 -10.67
CA ASN A 136 -8.47 5.68 -9.69
C ASN A 136 -7.19 4.88 -9.41
N ILE A 137 -6.17 5.58 -8.91
CA ILE A 137 -4.90 5.02 -8.46
C ILE A 137 -4.73 5.37 -6.98
N ILE A 138 -4.31 4.39 -6.18
CA ILE A 138 -3.98 4.55 -4.77
C ILE A 138 -2.57 4.04 -4.55
N ASN A 139 -1.67 4.93 -4.14
CA ASN A 139 -0.27 4.62 -3.90
C ASN A 139 0.00 4.50 -2.39
N LEU A 140 0.53 3.37 -1.93
CA LEU A 140 0.95 3.23 -0.53
C LEU A 140 2.29 3.92 -0.31
N SER A 141 2.22 5.10 0.31
CA SER A 141 3.37 5.84 0.81
C SER A 141 3.70 5.39 2.26
N SER A 142 4.05 6.31 3.10
CA SER A 142 4.30 6.10 4.53
C SER A 142 4.30 7.44 5.26
N LEU A 143 3.91 7.44 6.52
CA LEU A 143 4.02 8.62 7.38
C LEU A 143 5.44 9.21 7.40
N VAL A 144 6.46 8.36 7.27
CA VAL A 144 7.87 8.79 7.27
C VAL A 144 8.24 9.64 6.04
N ALA A 145 7.42 9.63 4.99
CA ALA A 145 7.57 10.52 3.84
C ALA A 145 7.50 12.02 4.23
N THR A 146 6.77 12.32 5.30
CA THR A 146 6.58 13.68 5.82
C THR A 146 7.44 13.94 7.05
N LEU A 147 7.59 12.97 7.96
CA LEU A 147 8.28 13.16 9.25
C LEU A 147 9.76 12.81 9.21
N GLY A 148 10.18 11.98 8.27
CA GLY A 148 11.48 11.32 8.33
C GLY A 148 11.51 10.15 9.33
N GLN A 149 12.62 9.39 9.29
CA GLN A 149 12.86 8.26 10.20
C GLN A 149 14.35 8.06 10.38
N LEU A 150 14.77 7.85 11.64
CA LEU A 150 16.16 7.60 11.97
C LEU A 150 16.68 6.34 11.24
N HIS A 151 17.86 6.43 10.64
CA HIS A 151 18.55 5.33 9.95
C HIS A 151 17.73 4.67 8.81
N ALA A 152 16.81 5.42 8.18
CA ALA A 152 15.98 4.94 7.08
C ALA A 152 15.98 5.90 5.87
N VAL A 153 17.09 6.62 5.64
CA VAL A 153 17.19 7.68 4.63
C VAL A 153 16.79 7.22 3.23
N THR A 154 17.15 6.00 2.84
CA THR A 154 16.83 5.44 1.53
C THR A 154 15.33 5.15 1.39
N TYR A 155 14.71 4.55 2.39
CA TYR A 155 13.27 4.28 2.41
C TYR A 155 12.44 5.57 2.42
N VAL A 156 12.80 6.52 3.28
CA VAL A 156 12.15 7.83 3.38
C VAL A 156 12.19 8.55 2.02
N ALA A 157 13.33 8.50 1.32
CA ALA A 157 13.46 9.09 -0.01
C ALA A 157 12.48 8.46 -1.01
N THR A 158 12.33 7.11 -1.03
CA THR A 158 11.37 6.45 -1.93
C THR A 158 9.93 6.82 -1.61
N LYS A 159 9.55 6.88 -0.32
CA LYS A 159 8.18 7.19 0.08
C LYS A 159 7.83 8.67 -0.09
N GLY A 160 8.78 9.57 0.11
CA GLY A 160 8.65 10.99 -0.25
C GLY A 160 8.43 11.19 -1.76
N ALA A 161 9.18 10.44 -2.58
CA ALA A 161 9.00 10.45 -4.04
C ALA A 161 7.60 9.98 -4.45
N ILE A 162 7.06 8.92 -3.84
CA ILE A 162 5.69 8.43 -4.10
C ILE A 162 4.64 9.51 -3.82
N THR A 163 4.76 10.24 -2.70
CA THR A 163 3.83 11.31 -2.36
C THR A 163 3.90 12.47 -3.37
N ALA A 164 5.10 12.85 -3.79
CA ALA A 164 5.30 13.88 -4.81
C ALA A 164 4.78 13.43 -6.19
N PHE A 165 5.11 12.20 -6.60
CA PHE A 165 4.64 11.57 -7.84
C PHE A 165 3.10 11.52 -7.90
N THR A 166 2.45 11.14 -6.80
CA THR A 166 0.98 11.09 -6.68
C THR A 166 0.34 12.44 -7.02
N ARG A 167 0.89 13.55 -6.48
CA ARG A 167 0.39 14.91 -6.73
C ARG A 167 0.56 15.32 -8.19
N ALA A 168 1.72 15.06 -8.76
CA ALA A 168 2.00 15.39 -10.16
C ALA A 168 1.07 14.61 -11.10
N LEU A 169 0.96 13.29 -10.90
CA LEU A 169 0.11 12.44 -11.72
C LEU A 169 -1.39 12.80 -11.58
N ALA A 170 -1.84 13.22 -10.40
CA ALA A 170 -3.21 13.70 -10.20
C ALA A 170 -3.55 14.92 -11.06
N ILE A 171 -2.59 15.85 -11.22
CA ILE A 171 -2.75 17.04 -12.07
C ILE A 171 -2.86 16.61 -13.55
N ASP A 172 -1.96 15.73 -14.00
CA ASP A 172 -1.91 15.29 -15.39
C ASP A 172 -3.16 14.52 -15.81
N GLU A 173 -3.72 13.72 -14.91
CA GLU A 173 -4.83 12.79 -15.17
C GLU A 173 -6.23 13.38 -14.87
N ALA A 174 -6.30 14.54 -14.22
CA ALA A 174 -7.58 15.19 -13.91
C ALA A 174 -8.45 15.44 -15.16
N LYS A 175 -7.86 15.79 -16.28
CA LYS A 175 -8.56 15.99 -17.57
C LYS A 175 -9.22 14.73 -18.10
N HIS A 176 -8.81 13.56 -17.65
CA HIS A 176 -9.37 12.26 -18.01
C HIS A 176 -10.35 11.73 -16.96
N GLY A 177 -10.59 12.46 -15.88
CA GLY A 177 -11.43 12.03 -14.77
C GLY A 177 -10.80 10.95 -13.90
N VAL A 178 -9.51 10.63 -14.06
CA VAL A 178 -8.79 9.66 -13.23
C VAL A 178 -8.32 10.35 -11.97
N ARG A 179 -8.63 9.77 -10.81
CA ARG A 179 -8.17 10.27 -9.51
C ARG A 179 -6.91 9.53 -9.06
N VAL A 180 -5.98 10.24 -8.49
CA VAL A 180 -4.72 9.66 -7.97
C VAL A 180 -4.48 10.16 -6.55
N ASN A 181 -4.45 9.25 -5.58
CA ASN A 181 -4.23 9.59 -4.17
C ASN A 181 -3.14 8.69 -3.57
N SER A 182 -2.61 9.09 -2.44
CA SER A 182 -1.76 8.22 -1.62
C SER A 182 -2.35 7.97 -0.24
N ILE A 183 -1.93 6.87 0.36
CA ILE A 183 -2.17 6.55 1.76
C ILE A 183 -0.81 6.49 2.44
N SER A 184 -0.67 7.18 3.56
CA SER A 184 0.53 7.21 4.40
C SER A 184 0.24 6.61 5.78
N PRO A 185 0.43 5.28 5.94
CA PRO A 185 0.25 4.62 7.23
C PRO A 185 1.33 5.02 8.24
N GLY A 186 0.94 5.08 9.51
CA GLY A 186 1.86 4.96 10.65
C GLY A 186 2.25 3.49 10.89
N ASN A 187 2.46 3.11 12.16
CA ASN A 187 2.74 1.72 12.48
C ASN A 187 1.47 0.88 12.35
N ILE A 188 1.48 -0.05 11.40
CA ILE A 188 0.42 -1.03 11.18
C ILE A 188 0.94 -2.42 11.56
N TYR A 189 0.20 -3.13 12.40
CA TYR A 189 0.57 -4.47 12.80
C TYR A 189 0.48 -5.43 11.60
N THR A 190 1.62 -5.93 11.17
CA THR A 190 1.81 -6.76 9.99
C THR A 190 2.83 -7.86 10.29
N PRO A 191 2.95 -8.91 9.45
CA PRO A 191 4.02 -9.89 9.60
C PRO A 191 5.43 -9.27 9.61
N LEU A 192 5.64 -8.19 8.86
CA LEU A 192 6.92 -7.44 8.87
C LEU A 192 7.19 -6.82 10.26
N TRP A 193 6.18 -6.22 10.89
CA TRP A 193 6.29 -5.68 12.25
C TRP A 193 6.51 -6.80 13.27
N GLN A 194 5.78 -7.93 13.15
CA GLN A 194 5.99 -9.09 14.04
C GLN A 194 7.42 -9.61 13.92
N SER A 195 7.96 -9.76 12.71
CA SER A 195 9.33 -10.18 12.49
C SER A 195 10.35 -9.20 13.10
N ALA A 196 10.07 -7.89 13.02
CA ALA A 196 10.93 -6.88 13.63
C ALA A 196 10.90 -6.94 15.18
N ILE A 197 9.74 -7.18 15.78
CA ILE A 197 9.57 -7.42 17.21
C ILE A 197 10.37 -8.67 17.63
N ASP A 198 10.18 -9.78 16.93
CA ASP A 198 10.82 -11.06 17.27
C ASP A 198 12.35 -10.99 17.16
N ALA A 199 12.87 -10.20 16.24
CA ALA A 199 14.32 -9.99 16.05
C ALA A 199 14.92 -8.94 17.01
N ALA A 200 14.10 -8.19 17.75
CA ALA A 200 14.59 -7.13 18.62
C ALA A 200 15.29 -7.70 19.88
N PRO A 201 16.34 -7.06 20.42
CA PRO A 201 16.96 -7.47 21.67
C PRO A 201 16.00 -7.51 22.88
N HIS A 202 14.97 -6.66 22.84
CA HIS A 202 13.91 -6.56 23.84
C HIS A 202 12.54 -6.52 23.14
N PRO A 203 11.96 -7.69 22.76
CA PRO A 203 10.74 -7.76 21.94
C PRO A 203 9.55 -7.01 22.53
N GLU A 204 9.28 -7.18 23.83
CA GLU A 204 8.16 -6.50 24.50
C GLU A 204 8.33 -4.98 24.50
N GLN A 205 9.54 -4.47 24.75
CA GLN A 205 9.81 -3.04 24.69
C GLN A 205 9.65 -2.50 23.27
N CYS A 206 10.12 -3.24 22.26
CA CYS A 206 9.93 -2.90 20.84
C CYS A 206 8.43 -2.77 20.49
N ARG A 207 7.61 -3.71 20.95
CA ARG A 207 6.15 -3.66 20.78
C ARG A 207 5.55 -2.43 21.45
N VAL A 208 5.87 -2.19 22.72
CA VAL A 208 5.38 -1.05 23.50
C VAL A 208 5.79 0.28 22.85
N ASP A 209 7.02 0.41 22.39
CA ASP A 209 7.51 1.62 21.71
C ASP A 209 6.83 1.82 20.38
N GLY A 210 6.60 0.74 19.60
CA GLY A 210 5.85 0.76 18.37
C GLY A 210 4.40 1.23 18.55
N GLU A 211 3.72 0.80 19.60
CA GLU A 211 2.36 1.22 19.97
C GLU A 211 2.33 2.66 20.48
N ALA A 212 3.28 3.03 21.34
CA ALA A 212 3.36 4.37 21.93
C ALA A 212 3.76 5.48 20.94
N ALA A 213 4.23 5.11 19.74
CA ALA A 213 4.49 6.08 18.68
C ALA A 213 3.21 6.78 18.18
N GLN A 214 2.05 6.14 18.32
CA GLN A 214 0.73 6.69 17.96
C GLN A 214 0.05 7.32 19.19
N LEU A 215 -0.70 8.42 18.99
CA LEU A 215 -1.50 9.01 20.07
C LEU A 215 -2.60 8.06 20.60
N LEU A 216 -3.13 7.21 19.69
CA LEU A 216 -4.14 6.21 20.06
C LEU A 216 -3.56 5.04 20.92
N GLY A 217 -2.24 5.00 21.16
CA GLY A 217 -1.60 4.02 22.04
C GLY A 217 -1.64 2.58 21.51
N ARG A 218 -1.86 2.37 20.21
CA ARG A 218 -1.82 1.08 19.56
C ARG A 218 -1.35 1.21 18.12
N MET A 219 -0.88 0.15 17.54
CA MET A 219 -0.70 0.08 16.08
C MET A 219 -2.05 0.01 15.39
N GLY A 220 -2.10 0.48 14.14
CA GLY A 220 -3.26 0.26 13.27
C GLY A 220 -3.33 -1.19 12.78
N THR A 221 -4.45 -1.58 12.18
CA THR A 221 -4.63 -2.91 11.60
C THR A 221 -4.66 -2.86 10.07
N ILE A 222 -4.42 -3.99 9.43
CA ILE A 222 -4.47 -4.10 7.96
C ILE A 222 -5.88 -3.84 7.42
N GLU A 223 -6.91 -4.20 8.19
CA GLU A 223 -8.32 -3.95 7.85
C GLU A 223 -8.66 -2.46 7.88
N GLU A 224 -8.07 -1.69 8.80
CA GLU A 224 -8.28 -0.24 8.86
C GLU A 224 -7.72 0.43 7.60
N VAL A 225 -6.53 0.02 7.14
CA VAL A 225 -5.94 0.53 5.90
C VAL A 225 -6.73 0.06 4.68
N GLY A 226 -7.13 -1.21 4.63
CA GLY A 226 -7.96 -1.76 3.55
C GLY A 226 -9.29 -1.04 3.40
N ARG A 227 -9.97 -0.73 4.51
CA ARG A 227 -11.22 0.06 4.50
C ARG A 227 -11.02 1.49 4.03
N LEU A 228 -9.91 2.14 4.40
CA LEU A 228 -9.59 3.47 3.87
C LEU A 228 -9.32 3.42 2.37
N CYS A 229 -8.58 2.40 1.90
CA CYS A 229 -8.32 2.20 0.49
C CYS A 229 -9.63 2.03 -0.30
N LEU A 230 -10.53 1.19 0.17
CA LEU A 230 -11.86 1.00 -0.43
C LEU A 230 -12.69 2.29 -0.41
N PHE A 231 -12.67 3.06 0.69
CA PHE A 231 -13.36 4.35 0.78
C PHE A 231 -12.86 5.34 -0.28
N ILE A 232 -11.53 5.46 -0.45
CA ILE A 232 -10.92 6.33 -1.46
C ILE A 232 -11.33 5.89 -2.88
N ALA A 233 -11.39 4.57 -3.13
CA ALA A 233 -11.79 4.05 -4.42
C ALA A 233 -13.28 4.27 -4.73
N ALA A 234 -14.17 4.00 -3.74
CA ALA A 234 -15.61 3.90 -3.95
C ALA A 234 -16.38 5.19 -3.67
N GLU A 235 -15.99 5.94 -2.62
CA GLU A 235 -16.83 7.01 -2.06
C GLU A 235 -16.17 8.40 -2.14
N ALA A 236 -14.85 8.49 -2.06
CA ALA A 236 -14.12 9.76 -2.05
C ALA A 236 -13.99 10.38 -3.45
N THR A 237 -15.11 10.57 -4.13
CA THR A 237 -15.18 10.95 -5.56
C THR A 237 -14.67 12.36 -5.85
N PHE A 238 -14.55 13.22 -4.84
CA PHE A 238 -14.05 14.60 -4.97
C PHE A 238 -12.65 14.79 -4.35
N THR A 239 -11.85 13.70 -4.27
CA THR A 239 -10.46 13.75 -3.79
C THR A 239 -9.49 13.23 -4.84
N THR A 240 -8.50 14.06 -5.18
CA THR A 240 -7.35 13.69 -6.03
C THR A 240 -6.12 14.50 -5.60
N GLY A 241 -4.93 13.90 -5.69
CA GLY A 241 -3.67 14.50 -5.24
C GLY A 241 -3.50 14.57 -3.72
N VAL A 242 -4.38 13.91 -2.97
CA VAL A 242 -4.36 13.93 -1.50
C VAL A 242 -3.53 12.79 -0.96
N ASP A 243 -2.73 13.07 0.06
CA ASP A 243 -2.06 12.08 0.90
C ASP A 243 -2.88 11.84 2.17
N HIS A 244 -3.50 10.68 2.27
CA HIS A 244 -4.38 10.31 3.39
C HIS A 244 -3.59 9.67 4.50
N LEU A 245 -3.42 10.39 5.62
CA LEU A 245 -2.75 9.83 6.80
C LEU A 245 -3.67 8.84 7.53
N ILE A 246 -3.13 7.68 7.87
CA ILE A 246 -3.75 6.69 8.74
C ILE A 246 -2.71 6.24 9.77
N SER A 247 -2.52 7.05 10.80
CA SER A 247 -1.35 7.03 11.67
C SER A 247 -1.69 6.93 13.16
N GLY A 248 -2.97 6.95 13.52
CA GLY A 248 -3.36 7.07 14.93
C GLY A 248 -2.83 8.34 15.60
N GLY A 249 -2.55 9.39 14.81
CA GLY A 249 -2.03 10.68 15.28
C GLY A 249 -0.52 10.66 15.55
N ALA A 250 0.23 9.75 14.94
CA ALA A 250 1.68 9.65 15.15
C ALA A 250 2.44 10.92 14.73
N GLU A 251 1.93 11.69 13.78
CA GLU A 251 2.48 12.98 13.32
C GLU A 251 2.21 14.15 14.28
N LEU A 252 1.27 13.98 15.21
CA LEU A 252 0.86 15.05 16.11
C LEU A 252 1.66 15.04 17.43
N GLY A 253 1.59 16.13 18.16
CA GLY A 253 2.17 16.24 19.50
C GLY A 253 3.64 16.64 19.46
N TYR A 254 3.90 17.95 19.52
CA TYR A 254 5.26 18.48 19.70
C TYR A 254 5.80 18.12 21.08
N GLY A 255 6.93 17.39 21.10
CA GLY A 255 7.57 16.94 22.33
C GLY A 255 7.02 15.61 22.87
N ARG A 256 6.34 15.63 24.01
CA ARG A 256 5.84 14.39 24.65
C ARG A 256 4.44 14.02 24.13
N LYS A 257 4.29 12.78 23.69
CA LYS A 257 2.96 12.19 23.45
C LYS A 257 2.30 11.90 24.80
N VAL A 258 1.02 12.27 24.91
CA VAL A 258 0.22 11.92 26.10
C VAL A 258 0.02 10.41 26.07
N ARG A 259 0.68 9.70 26.98
CA ARG A 259 0.41 8.27 27.18
C ARG A 259 -0.88 8.15 27.98
N THR A 260 -1.87 7.45 27.46
CA THR A 260 -2.98 6.98 28.27
C THR A 260 -2.37 6.00 29.29
N PRO A 261 -2.53 6.22 30.60
CA PRO A 261 -2.08 5.20 31.56
C PRO A 261 -2.82 3.89 31.23
N PRO A 262 -2.17 2.72 31.44
CA PRO A 262 -2.86 1.46 31.33
C PRO A 262 -4.09 1.49 32.21
N ALA A 263 -5.23 1.03 31.69
CA ALA A 263 -6.45 0.91 32.47
C ALA A 263 -6.13 0.01 33.68
N CYS A 264 -6.35 0.53 34.89
CA CYS A 264 -6.22 -0.21 36.13
C CYS A 264 -7.23 -1.35 36.20
#